data_2086e137e464d2031bafeab63d144a6a
#
_entry.id   2086e137e464d2031bafeab63d144a6a
#
_cell.length_a   1.000
_cell.length_b   1.000
_cell.length_c   1.000
_cell.angle_alpha   90.00
_cell.angle_beta   90.00
_cell.angle_gamma   90.00
#
_symmetry.space_group_name_H-M   'P 1'
#
loop_
_entity.id
_entity.type
_entity.pdbx_description
1 polymer ?
#
loop_
_entity_poly.entity_id
_entity_poly.type
_entity_poly.pdbx_seq_one_letter_code
_entity_poly.pdbx_strand_id
1 'polypeptide(L)'
;MINTTKDIKLGIIGLGYVGLPLALEFAKNRKVIGFDIKKKRIEELNSGIDKNLESSKEEFQNSKQLNFTSNDEDLKQANCFIITVPTPIDELKKPDLQPLLQASEMIGKIIKEGNLIIYESTVYPGCTEEVCVPILEKFSNLKFNRDFFCGYSPERINPGDKKHTISNIKKITSGSTPKILDLIDSLYNEIITAGTHRASSIKVAEAAKVIENTQRDINIALINELSMIFSKLNID
;
A
#
# COMPACT_ATOMS: atom_id res chain seq x y z
N MET A 1 3.11 19.20 -12.17
CA MET A 1 3.41 18.75 -10.77
C MET A 1 2.12 18.82 -9.97
N ILE A 2 1.83 17.82 -9.15
CA ILE A 2 0.69 17.80 -8.23
C ILE A 2 0.98 18.84 -7.12
N ASN A 3 0.08 19.80 -6.92
CA ASN A 3 0.25 20.83 -5.90
C ASN A 3 -0.67 20.62 -4.69
N THR A 4 -1.83 20.06 -4.92
CA THR A 4 -2.85 19.81 -3.88
C THR A 4 -3.45 18.42 -4.06
N THR A 5 -4.11 17.91 -3.02
CA THR A 5 -4.81 16.62 -3.11
C THR A 5 -5.96 16.63 -4.14
N LYS A 6 -6.50 17.79 -4.49
CA LYS A 6 -7.54 17.94 -5.53
C LYS A 6 -7.02 17.63 -6.93
N ASP A 7 -5.71 17.83 -7.17
CA ASP A 7 -5.08 17.53 -8.46
C ASP A 7 -4.80 16.04 -8.66
N ILE A 8 -4.94 15.24 -7.59
CA ILE A 8 -4.61 13.81 -7.60
C ILE A 8 -5.69 13.02 -8.33
N LYS A 9 -5.24 12.29 -9.35
CA LYS A 9 -5.97 11.22 -10.04
C LYS A 9 -5.33 9.91 -9.62
N LEU A 10 -6.05 9.13 -8.82
CA LEU A 10 -5.49 8.01 -8.09
C LEU A 10 -5.60 6.70 -8.86
N GLY A 11 -4.48 5.98 -8.98
CA GLY A 11 -4.39 4.60 -9.41
C GLY A 11 -3.90 3.71 -8.26
N ILE A 12 -4.60 2.62 -7.97
CA ILE A 12 -4.20 1.65 -6.94
C ILE A 12 -3.88 0.32 -7.60
N ILE A 13 -2.67 -0.19 -7.38
CA ILE A 13 -2.09 -1.34 -8.06
C ILE A 13 -2.01 -2.52 -7.12
N GLY A 14 -2.75 -3.59 -7.42
CA GLY A 14 -2.92 -4.76 -6.58
C GLY A 14 -4.18 -4.64 -5.72
N LEU A 15 -5.23 -5.39 -6.05
CA LEU A 15 -6.53 -5.34 -5.37
C LEU A 15 -6.72 -6.55 -4.44
N GLY A 16 -5.69 -6.78 -3.62
CA GLY A 16 -5.70 -7.76 -2.54
C GLY A 16 -6.36 -7.21 -1.27
N TYR A 17 -5.99 -7.80 -0.11
CA TYR A 17 -6.52 -7.44 1.21
C TYR A 17 -6.13 -6.02 1.69
N VAL A 18 -5.12 -5.40 1.07
CA VAL A 18 -4.72 -4.00 1.32
C VAL A 18 -5.35 -3.07 0.30
N GLY A 19 -5.12 -3.34 -0.98
CA GLY A 19 -5.45 -2.41 -2.05
C GLY A 19 -6.94 -2.25 -2.31
N LEU A 20 -7.74 -3.32 -2.16
CA LEU A 20 -9.18 -3.21 -2.35
C LEU A 20 -9.85 -2.32 -1.29
N PRO A 21 -9.68 -2.56 0.03
CA PRO A 21 -10.26 -1.66 1.04
C PRO A 21 -9.79 -0.21 0.88
N LEU A 22 -8.52 -0.01 0.54
CA LEU A 22 -7.96 1.32 0.28
C LEU A 22 -8.64 2.00 -0.92
N ALA A 23 -8.84 1.27 -2.01
CA ALA A 23 -9.50 1.78 -3.21
C ALA A 23 -10.96 2.15 -2.94
N LEU A 24 -11.68 1.31 -2.19
CA LEU A 24 -13.07 1.56 -1.81
C LEU A 24 -13.18 2.82 -0.92
N GLU A 25 -12.27 2.99 0.04
CA GLU A 25 -12.29 4.12 0.95
C GLU A 25 -12.02 5.43 0.21
N PHE A 26 -10.98 5.50 -0.62
CA PHE A 26 -10.72 6.68 -1.44
C PHE A 26 -11.85 6.98 -2.43
N ALA A 27 -12.50 5.95 -2.98
CA ALA A 27 -13.56 6.10 -3.96
C ALA A 27 -14.86 6.71 -3.40
N LYS A 28 -15.00 6.84 -2.10
CA LYS A 28 -16.09 7.60 -1.47
C LYS A 28 -16.00 9.09 -1.82
N ASN A 29 -14.78 9.63 -1.97
CA ASN A 29 -14.53 11.06 -2.09
C ASN A 29 -13.93 11.47 -3.44
N ARG A 30 -13.34 10.54 -4.21
CA ARG A 30 -12.65 10.84 -5.46
C ARG A 30 -12.70 9.69 -6.46
N LYS A 31 -12.41 10.00 -7.73
CA LYS A 31 -12.26 8.97 -8.76
C LYS A 31 -10.99 8.16 -8.52
N VAL A 32 -11.12 6.83 -8.56
CA VAL A 32 -10.02 5.88 -8.35
C VAL A 32 -10.03 4.85 -9.49
N ILE A 33 -8.85 4.51 -9.98
CA ILE A 33 -8.63 3.39 -10.89
C ILE A 33 -7.98 2.28 -10.06
N GLY A 34 -8.71 1.18 -9.86
CA GLY A 34 -8.21 -0.02 -9.22
C GLY A 34 -7.72 -1.00 -10.26
N PHE A 35 -6.42 -1.30 -10.25
CA PHE A 35 -5.79 -2.22 -11.19
C PHE A 35 -5.36 -3.53 -10.50
N ASP A 36 -5.68 -4.66 -11.14
CA ASP A 36 -5.10 -5.96 -10.78
C ASP A 36 -4.75 -6.74 -12.05
N ILE A 37 -3.58 -7.37 -12.07
CA ILE A 37 -3.12 -8.18 -13.20
C ILE A 37 -4.01 -9.40 -13.46
N LYS A 38 -4.72 -9.90 -12.44
CA LYS A 38 -5.60 -11.06 -12.53
C LYS A 38 -6.97 -10.66 -13.06
N LYS A 39 -7.23 -10.90 -14.34
CA LYS A 39 -8.53 -10.62 -15.00
C LYS A 39 -9.72 -11.17 -14.21
N LYS A 40 -9.61 -12.40 -13.69
CA LYS A 40 -10.65 -13.03 -12.87
C LYS A 40 -10.97 -12.21 -11.61
N ARG A 41 -9.94 -11.59 -10.98
CA ARG A 41 -10.15 -10.69 -9.85
C ARG A 41 -10.98 -9.47 -10.26
N ILE A 42 -10.68 -8.89 -11.39
CA ILE A 42 -11.41 -7.73 -11.93
C ILE A 42 -12.87 -8.10 -12.26
N GLU A 43 -13.12 -9.28 -12.85
CA GLU A 43 -14.47 -9.77 -13.10
C GLU A 43 -15.28 -9.95 -11.79
N GLU A 44 -14.68 -10.51 -10.77
CA GLU A 44 -15.28 -10.65 -9.44
C GLU A 44 -15.64 -9.30 -8.83
N LEU A 45 -14.69 -8.34 -8.84
CA LEU A 45 -14.90 -7.01 -8.28
C LEU A 45 -15.94 -6.19 -9.04
N ASN A 46 -15.97 -6.29 -10.37
CA ASN A 46 -16.99 -5.65 -11.20
C ASN A 46 -18.40 -6.22 -10.95
N SER A 47 -18.52 -7.47 -10.49
CA SER A 47 -19.79 -8.05 -10.05
C SER A 47 -20.17 -7.69 -8.60
N GLY A 48 -19.37 -6.87 -7.92
CA GLY A 48 -19.59 -6.49 -6.51
C GLY A 48 -19.31 -7.62 -5.51
N ILE A 49 -18.44 -8.57 -5.89
CA ILE A 49 -18.09 -9.72 -5.05
C ILE A 49 -16.62 -9.64 -4.68
N ASP A 50 -16.35 -9.70 -3.38
CA ASP A 50 -14.98 -9.87 -2.87
C ASP A 50 -14.83 -11.28 -2.28
N LYS A 51 -14.14 -12.18 -3.00
CA LYS A 51 -13.89 -13.55 -2.52
C LYS A 51 -12.88 -13.61 -1.37
N ASN A 52 -12.11 -12.56 -1.16
CA ASN A 52 -11.21 -12.47 0.00
C ASN A 52 -11.96 -12.12 1.29
N LEU A 53 -13.25 -11.75 1.19
CA LEU A 53 -14.12 -11.39 2.31
C LEU A 53 -13.62 -10.19 3.14
N GLU A 54 -12.79 -9.33 2.57
CA GLU A 54 -12.26 -8.12 3.21
C GLU A 54 -13.22 -6.94 3.08
N SER A 55 -14.09 -6.97 2.07
CA SER A 55 -15.01 -5.86 1.77
C SER A 55 -16.44 -6.34 1.60
N SER A 56 -17.37 -5.55 2.14
CA SER A 56 -18.81 -5.81 2.11
C SER A 56 -19.47 -5.27 0.82
N LYS A 57 -20.65 -5.78 0.49
CA LYS A 57 -21.46 -5.25 -0.61
C LYS A 57 -21.82 -3.77 -0.43
N GLU A 58 -22.00 -3.33 0.80
CA GLU A 58 -22.32 -1.95 1.12
C GLU A 58 -21.16 -1.02 0.78
N GLU A 59 -19.91 -1.43 1.08
CA GLU A 59 -18.72 -0.67 0.71
C GLU A 59 -18.60 -0.50 -0.80
N PHE A 60 -18.88 -1.55 -1.60
CA PHE A 60 -18.92 -1.42 -3.05
C PHE A 60 -20.01 -0.43 -3.53
N GLN A 61 -21.20 -0.46 -2.93
CA GLN A 61 -22.28 0.46 -3.28
C GLN A 61 -21.96 1.93 -2.98
N ASN A 62 -21.18 2.16 -1.92
CA ASN A 62 -20.76 3.49 -1.49
C ASN A 62 -19.57 4.03 -2.29
N SER A 63 -18.88 3.18 -3.06
CA SER A 63 -17.65 3.49 -3.81
C SER A 63 -17.90 3.66 -5.30
N LYS A 64 -18.92 4.45 -5.68
CA LYS A 64 -19.37 4.63 -7.08
C LYS A 64 -18.34 5.25 -8.04
N GLN A 65 -17.27 5.82 -7.51
CA GLN A 65 -16.21 6.47 -8.27
C GLN A 65 -14.99 5.55 -8.53
N LEU A 66 -15.13 4.25 -8.24
CA LEU A 66 -14.08 3.23 -8.46
C LEU A 66 -14.31 2.52 -9.79
N ASN A 67 -13.28 2.52 -10.62
CA ASN A 67 -13.24 1.74 -11.87
C ASN A 67 -12.20 0.63 -11.73
N PHE A 68 -12.62 -0.62 -11.91
CA PHE A 68 -11.72 -1.77 -11.86
C PHE A 68 -11.25 -2.15 -13.26
N THR A 69 -9.95 -2.36 -13.42
CA THR A 69 -9.34 -2.73 -14.71
C THR A 69 -8.16 -3.69 -14.55
N SER A 70 -7.94 -4.49 -15.58
CA SER A 70 -6.70 -5.27 -15.77
C SER A 70 -5.88 -4.77 -16.97
N ASN A 71 -6.26 -3.63 -17.56
CA ASN A 71 -5.56 -2.99 -18.64
C ASN A 71 -4.70 -1.85 -18.07
N ASP A 72 -3.38 -1.95 -18.19
CA ASP A 72 -2.42 -0.96 -17.69
C ASP A 72 -2.51 0.39 -18.42
N GLU A 73 -3.03 0.42 -19.66
CA GLU A 73 -3.30 1.65 -20.41
C GLU A 73 -4.27 2.58 -19.67
N ASP A 74 -5.22 2.03 -18.92
CA ASP A 74 -6.20 2.82 -18.17
C ASP A 74 -5.51 3.64 -17.05
N LEU A 75 -4.38 3.14 -16.53
CA LEU A 75 -3.58 3.82 -15.51
C LEU A 75 -2.92 5.11 -16.01
N LYS A 76 -2.78 5.30 -17.32
CA LYS A 76 -2.26 6.55 -17.92
C LYS A 76 -3.11 7.78 -17.59
N GLN A 77 -4.33 7.59 -17.12
CA GLN A 77 -5.22 8.65 -16.64
C GLN A 77 -4.89 9.10 -15.21
N ALA A 78 -4.13 8.30 -14.46
CA ALA A 78 -3.68 8.63 -13.11
C ALA A 78 -2.38 9.44 -13.12
N ASN A 79 -2.12 10.13 -12.00
CA ASN A 79 -0.87 10.86 -11.75
C ASN A 79 -0.30 10.57 -10.35
N CYS A 80 -1.05 9.83 -9.53
CA CYS A 80 -0.61 9.31 -8.24
C CYS A 80 -0.92 7.82 -8.20
N PHE A 81 0.09 7.00 -7.92
CA PHE A 81 -0.01 5.54 -7.93
C PHE A 81 0.29 4.99 -6.55
N ILE A 82 -0.61 4.19 -5.99
CA ILE A 82 -0.37 3.46 -4.73
C ILE A 82 -0.16 1.98 -5.07
N ILE A 83 1.00 1.45 -4.72
CA ILE A 83 1.40 0.08 -5.01
C ILE A 83 1.21 -0.77 -3.76
N THR A 84 0.28 -1.72 -3.83
CA THR A 84 -0.14 -2.61 -2.73
C THR A 84 0.00 -4.09 -3.10
N VAL A 85 0.93 -4.40 -4.01
CA VAL A 85 1.19 -5.77 -4.43
C VAL A 85 1.81 -6.60 -3.30
N PRO A 86 1.58 -7.93 -3.28
CA PRO A 86 2.15 -8.79 -2.24
C PRO A 86 3.68 -8.88 -2.34
N THR A 87 4.32 -9.14 -1.20
CA THR A 87 5.74 -9.48 -1.09
C THR A 87 5.84 -10.85 -0.38
N PRO A 88 5.62 -11.97 -1.10
CA PRO A 88 5.71 -13.28 -0.50
C PRO A 88 7.15 -13.64 -0.13
N ILE A 89 7.35 -14.76 0.53
CA ILE A 89 8.68 -15.32 0.78
C ILE A 89 8.94 -16.46 -0.20
N ASP A 90 10.20 -16.61 -0.60
CA ASP A 90 10.67 -17.74 -1.39
C ASP A 90 10.89 -19.00 -0.52
N GLU A 91 11.32 -20.10 -1.13
CA GLU A 91 11.62 -21.37 -0.44
C GLU A 91 12.72 -21.23 0.64
N LEU A 92 13.59 -20.23 0.50
CA LEU A 92 14.65 -19.92 1.45
C LEU A 92 14.21 -18.92 2.52
N LYS A 93 12.90 -18.60 2.59
CA LYS A 93 12.29 -17.60 3.50
C LYS A 93 12.83 -16.18 3.29
N LYS A 94 13.32 -15.88 2.09
CA LYS A 94 13.70 -14.50 1.70
C LYS A 94 12.52 -13.81 1.04
N PRO A 95 12.38 -12.49 1.21
CA PRO A 95 11.34 -11.72 0.51
C PRO A 95 11.45 -11.87 -1.01
N ASP A 96 10.38 -12.34 -1.65
CA ASP A 96 10.26 -12.30 -3.10
C ASP A 96 9.71 -10.93 -3.52
N LEU A 97 10.58 -10.13 -4.11
CA LEU A 97 10.24 -8.79 -4.59
C LEU A 97 9.73 -8.77 -6.03
N GLN A 98 9.63 -9.91 -6.72
CA GLN A 98 9.24 -9.94 -8.13
C GLN A 98 7.92 -9.20 -8.42
N PRO A 99 6.84 -9.36 -7.63
CA PRO A 99 5.61 -8.59 -7.87
C PRO A 99 5.83 -7.07 -7.76
N LEU A 100 6.68 -6.64 -6.83
CA LEU A 100 7.00 -5.23 -6.61
C LEU A 100 7.84 -4.65 -7.76
N LEU A 101 8.83 -5.42 -8.24
CA LEU A 101 9.68 -5.04 -9.36
C LEU A 101 8.85 -4.93 -10.65
N GLN A 102 7.96 -5.90 -10.91
CA GLN A 102 7.06 -5.88 -12.06
C GLN A 102 6.08 -4.70 -12.01
N ALA A 103 5.50 -4.40 -10.85
CA ALA A 103 4.64 -3.24 -10.67
C ALA A 103 5.41 -1.92 -10.91
N SER A 104 6.66 -1.83 -10.39
CA SER A 104 7.52 -0.66 -10.60
C SER A 104 7.92 -0.50 -12.08
N GLU A 105 8.19 -1.60 -12.79
CA GLU A 105 8.46 -1.58 -14.23
C GLU A 105 7.23 -1.10 -15.02
N MET A 106 6.07 -1.67 -14.74
CA MET A 106 4.81 -1.30 -15.39
C MET A 106 4.52 0.19 -15.19
N ILE A 107 4.63 0.67 -13.95
CA ILE A 107 4.40 2.09 -13.63
C ILE A 107 5.49 2.97 -14.26
N GLY A 108 6.75 2.54 -14.26
CA GLY A 108 7.86 3.25 -14.91
C GLY A 108 7.61 3.53 -16.40
N LYS A 109 6.92 2.64 -17.11
CA LYS A 109 6.57 2.81 -18.53
C LYS A 109 5.50 3.88 -18.80
N ILE A 110 4.71 4.25 -17.79
CA ILE A 110 3.56 5.14 -17.96
C ILE A 110 3.63 6.45 -17.18
N ILE A 111 4.53 6.57 -16.19
CA ILE A 111 4.67 7.82 -15.41
C ILE A 111 5.17 8.96 -16.27
N LYS A 112 4.80 10.16 -15.84
CA LYS A 112 5.15 11.45 -16.46
C LYS A 112 5.74 12.37 -15.41
N GLU A 113 6.32 13.49 -15.87
CA GLU A 113 6.81 14.54 -14.98
C GLU A 113 5.72 15.01 -14.00
N GLY A 114 6.10 15.11 -12.73
CA GLY A 114 5.25 15.52 -11.62
C GLY A 114 4.42 14.40 -11.02
N ASN A 115 4.56 13.15 -11.49
CA ASN A 115 3.83 12.01 -10.91
C ASN A 115 4.37 11.62 -9.52
N LEU A 116 3.49 10.99 -8.73
CA LEU A 116 3.76 10.51 -7.39
C LEU A 116 3.53 9.01 -7.30
N ILE A 117 4.48 8.27 -6.74
CA ILE A 117 4.38 6.83 -6.52
C ILE A 117 4.50 6.55 -5.02
N ILE A 118 3.50 5.90 -4.44
CA ILE A 118 3.46 5.55 -3.01
C ILE A 118 3.51 4.03 -2.89
N TYR A 119 4.46 3.51 -2.14
CA TYR A 119 4.55 2.08 -1.87
C TYR A 119 3.91 1.77 -0.52
N GLU A 120 3.06 0.75 -0.48
CA GLU A 120 2.47 0.20 0.75
C GLU A 120 2.84 -1.27 0.98
N SER A 121 3.44 -1.93 -0.02
CA SER A 121 3.93 -3.30 0.11
C SER A 121 4.95 -3.42 1.25
N THR A 122 4.89 -4.52 2.01
CA THR A 122 5.84 -4.75 3.12
C THR A 122 7.23 -5.01 2.56
N VAL A 123 8.19 -4.17 2.95
CA VAL A 123 9.58 -4.25 2.47
C VAL A 123 10.56 -3.95 3.60
N TYR A 124 11.84 -4.27 3.38
CA TYR A 124 12.93 -3.90 4.27
C TYR A 124 13.35 -2.44 4.07
N PRO A 125 13.99 -1.80 5.08
CA PRO A 125 14.44 -0.41 4.99
C PRO A 125 15.39 -0.16 3.82
N GLY A 126 15.07 0.83 3.00
CA GLY A 126 15.82 1.21 1.80
C GLY A 126 15.26 0.61 0.50
N CYS A 127 14.37 -0.36 0.55
CA CYS A 127 13.85 -1.04 -0.64
C CYS A 127 13.21 -0.08 -1.63
N THR A 128 12.41 0.87 -1.19
CA THR A 128 11.76 1.85 -2.08
C THR A 128 12.79 2.65 -2.85
N GLU A 129 13.78 3.24 -2.17
CA GLU A 129 14.74 4.16 -2.80
C GLU A 129 15.88 3.44 -3.52
N GLU A 130 16.33 2.27 -3.00
CA GLU A 130 17.51 1.56 -3.52
C GLU A 130 17.15 0.50 -4.58
N VAL A 131 15.90 0.02 -4.61
CA VAL A 131 15.46 -1.03 -5.53
C VAL A 131 14.38 -0.53 -6.49
N CYS A 132 13.28 0.04 -5.97
CA CYS A 132 12.15 0.42 -6.81
C CYS A 132 12.42 1.70 -7.64
N VAL A 133 13.02 2.70 -7.05
CA VAL A 133 13.35 3.97 -7.73
C VAL A 133 14.26 3.77 -8.95
N PRO A 134 15.36 2.99 -8.90
CA PRO A 134 16.17 2.72 -10.09
C PRO A 134 15.40 2.07 -11.24
N ILE A 135 14.39 1.23 -10.94
CA ILE A 135 13.53 0.64 -11.96
C ILE A 135 12.62 1.71 -12.58
N LEU A 136 11.98 2.55 -11.75
CA LEU A 136 11.17 3.67 -12.25
C LEU A 136 11.99 4.59 -13.15
N GLU A 137 13.22 4.98 -12.75
CA GLU A 137 14.11 5.81 -13.57
C GLU A 137 14.49 5.13 -14.89
N LYS A 138 14.82 3.83 -14.83
CA LYS A 138 15.21 3.04 -16.02
C LYS A 138 14.13 2.99 -17.08
N PHE A 139 12.87 2.77 -16.68
CA PHE A 139 11.78 2.57 -17.63
C PHE A 139 11.09 3.87 -18.04
N SER A 140 11.16 4.92 -17.23
CA SER A 140 10.57 6.22 -17.55
C SER A 140 11.54 7.18 -18.25
N ASN A 141 12.84 7.00 -18.10
CA ASN A 141 13.88 7.99 -18.39
C ASN A 141 13.76 9.30 -17.59
N LEU A 142 12.98 9.30 -16.52
CA LEU A 142 12.80 10.43 -15.61
C LEU A 142 13.76 10.32 -14.43
N LYS A 143 13.98 11.41 -13.70
CA LYS A 143 14.86 11.47 -12.53
C LYS A 143 14.07 11.64 -11.24
N PHE A 144 14.37 10.78 -10.27
CA PHE A 144 13.83 10.82 -8.93
C PHE A 144 14.09 12.16 -8.24
N ASN A 145 13.11 12.65 -7.48
CA ASN A 145 13.14 13.94 -6.77
C ASN A 145 13.31 15.18 -7.66
N ARG A 146 13.27 15.03 -8.98
CA ARG A 146 13.24 16.12 -9.95
C ARG A 146 11.98 16.03 -10.81
N ASP A 147 11.82 14.90 -11.49
CA ASP A 147 10.77 14.70 -12.48
C ASP A 147 9.61 13.89 -11.91
N PHE A 148 9.87 12.96 -10.99
CA PHE A 148 8.86 12.21 -10.23
C PHE A 148 9.27 12.05 -8.77
N PHE A 149 8.31 11.66 -7.93
CA PHE A 149 8.50 11.59 -6.49
C PHE A 149 7.95 10.29 -5.94
N CYS A 150 8.51 9.85 -4.80
CA CYS A 150 8.06 8.65 -4.12
C CYS A 150 7.68 8.93 -2.66
N GLY A 151 6.88 8.03 -2.13
CA GLY A 151 6.60 7.91 -0.72
C GLY A 151 6.40 6.46 -0.31
N TYR A 152 6.33 6.24 0.99
CA TYR A 152 6.05 4.95 1.58
C TYR A 152 5.08 5.11 2.75
N SER A 153 4.08 4.23 2.81
CA SER A 153 3.09 4.22 3.88
C SER A 153 2.75 2.77 4.22
N PRO A 154 3.32 2.20 5.30
CA PRO A 154 3.11 0.81 5.65
C PRO A 154 1.65 0.52 6.00
N GLU A 155 1.16 -0.64 5.57
CA GLU A 155 -0.14 -1.13 6.00
C GLU A 155 -0.07 -1.73 7.40
N ARG A 156 -1.13 -1.49 8.19
CA ARG A 156 -1.24 -1.93 9.58
C ARG A 156 -2.48 -2.79 9.85
N ILE A 157 -3.30 -3.06 8.83
CA ILE A 157 -4.49 -3.91 8.95
C ILE A 157 -4.05 -5.37 9.11
N ASN A 158 -4.72 -6.10 10.00
CA ASN A 158 -4.61 -7.56 10.05
C ASN A 158 -5.75 -8.15 9.22
N PRO A 159 -5.47 -9.08 8.28
CA PRO A 159 -6.50 -9.74 7.50
C PRO A 159 -7.60 -10.33 8.40
N GLY A 160 -8.87 -10.06 8.05
CA GLY A 160 -10.02 -10.53 8.81
C GLY A 160 -10.37 -9.74 10.08
N ASP A 161 -9.61 -8.71 10.44
CA ASP A 161 -9.94 -7.85 11.59
C ASP A 161 -11.00 -6.80 11.20
N LYS A 162 -12.24 -7.08 11.54
CA LYS A 162 -13.37 -6.18 11.27
C LYS A 162 -13.47 -4.98 12.22
N LYS A 163 -12.72 -4.98 13.33
CA LYS A 163 -12.75 -3.88 14.31
C LYS A 163 -11.76 -2.77 13.93
N HIS A 164 -10.61 -3.15 13.39
CA HIS A 164 -9.56 -2.22 13.01
C HIS A 164 -9.55 -2.07 11.50
N THR A 165 -10.42 -1.19 11.00
CA THR A 165 -10.53 -0.86 9.58
C THR A 165 -9.45 0.14 9.18
N ILE A 166 -9.26 0.31 7.88
CA ILE A 166 -8.26 1.24 7.33
C ILE A 166 -8.39 2.66 7.89
N SER A 167 -9.62 3.13 8.13
CA SER A 167 -9.89 4.50 8.57
C SER A 167 -9.62 4.73 10.06
N ASN A 168 -9.70 3.69 10.91
CA ASN A 168 -9.62 3.85 12.37
C ASN A 168 -8.26 3.44 12.98
N ILE A 169 -7.27 3.10 12.16
CA ILE A 169 -5.88 2.86 12.58
C ILE A 169 -5.01 4.03 12.13
N LYS A 170 -4.19 4.55 13.06
CA LYS A 170 -3.23 5.61 12.75
C LYS A 170 -2.25 5.15 11.66
N LYS A 171 -2.19 5.86 10.54
CA LYS A 171 -1.37 5.53 9.38
C LYS A 171 -0.03 6.26 9.41
N ILE A 172 1.07 5.55 9.12
CA ILE A 172 2.38 6.18 8.96
C ILE A 172 2.50 6.70 7.53
N THR A 173 2.95 7.94 7.37
CA THR A 173 3.18 8.57 6.06
C THR A 173 4.64 9.01 5.94
N SER A 174 5.21 8.87 4.75
CA SER A 174 6.55 9.39 4.44
C SER A 174 6.63 9.82 2.98
N GLY A 175 7.56 10.71 2.68
CA GLY A 175 7.77 11.23 1.33
C GLY A 175 9.23 11.53 1.07
N SER A 176 9.61 11.50 -0.20
CA SER A 176 10.99 11.71 -0.64
C SER A 176 11.48 13.16 -0.51
N THR A 177 10.56 14.09 -0.29
CA THR A 177 10.84 15.49 0.07
C THR A 177 9.80 15.99 1.07
N PRO A 178 10.06 17.07 1.84
CA PRO A 178 9.08 17.64 2.76
C PRO A 178 7.74 17.98 2.10
N LYS A 179 7.77 18.60 0.90
CA LYS A 179 6.57 18.93 0.14
C LYS A 179 5.76 17.68 -0.26
N ILE A 180 6.45 16.61 -0.63
CA ILE A 180 5.80 15.33 -0.99
C ILE A 180 5.23 14.65 0.25
N LEU A 181 5.92 14.70 1.38
CA LEU A 181 5.38 14.22 2.65
C LEU A 181 4.08 14.98 3.01
N ASP A 182 4.07 16.30 2.89
CA ASP A 182 2.86 17.11 3.15
C ASP A 182 1.69 16.69 2.27
N LEU A 183 1.96 16.44 0.98
CA LEU A 183 0.94 16.01 0.02
C LEU A 183 0.40 14.60 0.34
N ILE A 184 1.30 13.65 0.62
CA ILE A 184 0.92 12.27 0.99
C ILE A 184 0.14 12.28 2.29
N ASP A 185 0.62 12.99 3.30
CA ASP A 185 -0.04 13.10 4.59
C ASP A 185 -1.45 13.67 4.45
N SER A 186 -1.60 14.74 3.67
CA SER A 186 -2.91 15.32 3.37
C SER A 186 -3.83 14.36 2.63
N LEU A 187 -3.29 13.57 1.68
CA LEU A 187 -4.06 12.56 0.94
C LEU A 187 -4.63 11.48 1.87
N TYR A 188 -3.79 10.92 2.75
CA TYR A 188 -4.24 9.88 3.67
C TYR A 188 -5.19 10.42 4.75
N ASN A 189 -5.00 11.66 5.21
CA ASN A 189 -5.92 12.28 6.17
C ASN A 189 -7.35 12.47 5.63
N GLU A 190 -7.57 12.37 4.31
CA GLU A 190 -8.93 12.38 3.74
C GLU A 190 -9.75 11.13 4.11
N ILE A 191 -9.07 10.02 4.42
CA ILE A 191 -9.70 8.71 4.67
C ILE A 191 -9.37 8.12 6.05
N ILE A 192 -8.30 8.57 6.71
CA ILE A 192 -7.84 8.03 7.99
C ILE A 192 -8.33 8.92 9.13
N THR A 193 -9.44 8.55 9.75
CA THR A 193 -10.04 9.31 10.87
C THR A 193 -9.21 9.25 12.15
N ALA A 194 -8.41 8.19 12.34
CA ALA A 194 -7.46 8.06 13.45
C ALA A 194 -6.23 8.98 13.33
N GLY A 195 -6.13 9.71 12.21
CA GLY A 195 -5.00 10.58 11.88
C GLY A 195 -3.77 9.82 11.39
N THR A 196 -2.75 10.58 11.06
CA THR A 196 -1.49 10.09 10.50
C THR A 196 -0.32 10.32 11.45
N HIS A 197 0.80 9.66 11.17
CA HIS A 197 2.11 9.90 11.79
C HIS A 197 3.13 10.11 10.67
N ARG A 198 3.73 11.28 10.64
CA ARG A 198 4.71 11.68 9.64
C ARG A 198 6.09 11.14 10.03
N ALA A 199 6.58 10.16 9.29
CA ALA A 199 7.95 9.66 9.46
C ALA A 199 8.96 10.63 8.84
N SER A 200 10.16 10.71 9.43
CA SER A 200 11.21 11.62 8.98
C SER A 200 11.83 11.25 7.63
N SER A 201 11.67 10.01 7.19
CA SER A 201 12.11 9.53 5.87
C SER A 201 11.34 8.26 5.45
N ILE A 202 11.46 7.89 4.18
CA ILE A 202 10.96 6.62 3.64
C ILE A 202 11.56 5.44 4.41
N LYS A 203 12.88 5.41 4.61
CA LYS A 203 13.57 4.36 5.37
C LYS A 203 13.05 4.19 6.80
N VAL A 204 12.72 5.28 7.47
CA VAL A 204 12.14 5.23 8.83
C VAL A 204 10.75 4.61 8.81
N ALA A 205 9.92 4.94 7.82
CA ALA A 205 8.59 4.34 7.69
C ALA A 205 8.66 2.85 7.34
N GLU A 206 9.59 2.43 6.49
CA GLU A 206 9.86 1.02 6.19
C GLU A 206 10.35 0.27 7.44
N ALA A 207 11.30 0.84 8.19
CA ALA A 207 11.83 0.26 9.43
C ALA A 207 10.72 0.09 10.49
N ALA A 208 9.81 1.04 10.61
CA ALA A 208 8.71 0.97 11.57
C ALA A 208 7.84 -0.28 11.34
N LYS A 209 7.58 -0.65 10.06
CA LYS A 209 6.83 -1.87 9.74
C LYS A 209 7.55 -3.14 10.16
N VAL A 210 8.86 -3.21 9.89
CA VAL A 210 9.70 -4.37 10.28
C VAL A 210 9.73 -4.51 11.79
N ILE A 211 9.99 -3.43 12.52
CA ILE A 211 10.06 -3.42 13.98
C ILE A 211 8.72 -3.84 14.59
N GLU A 212 7.61 -3.30 14.10
CA GLU A 212 6.27 -3.66 14.60
C GLU A 212 5.99 -5.17 14.45
N ASN A 213 6.27 -5.72 13.28
CA ASN A 213 6.04 -7.13 13.01
C ASN A 213 6.96 -8.02 13.85
N THR A 214 8.25 -7.71 13.90
CA THR A 214 9.24 -8.48 14.66
C THR A 214 8.93 -8.47 16.16
N GLN A 215 8.61 -7.30 16.72
CA GLN A 215 8.25 -7.17 18.14
C GLN A 215 6.99 -7.99 18.49
N ARG A 216 6.00 -8.00 17.61
CA ARG A 216 4.78 -8.80 17.81
C ARG A 216 5.08 -10.29 17.75
N ASP A 217 5.87 -10.75 16.80
CA ASP A 217 6.28 -12.14 16.64
C ASP A 217 7.06 -12.65 17.85
N ILE A 218 8.05 -11.90 18.31
CA ILE A 218 8.85 -12.22 19.50
C ILE A 218 7.96 -12.32 20.76
N ASN A 219 7.03 -11.39 20.95
CA ASN A 219 6.14 -11.43 22.11
C ASN A 219 5.20 -12.64 22.08
N ILE A 220 4.65 -12.98 20.93
CA ILE A 220 3.79 -14.17 20.75
C ILE A 220 4.62 -15.43 21.03
N ALA A 221 5.82 -15.56 20.49
CA ALA A 221 6.71 -16.68 20.72
C ALA A 221 7.05 -16.84 22.19
N LEU A 222 7.42 -15.74 22.86
CA LEU A 222 7.74 -15.73 24.30
C LEU A 222 6.55 -16.24 25.15
N ILE A 223 5.36 -15.73 24.91
CA ILE A 223 4.17 -16.14 25.68
C ILE A 223 3.81 -17.61 25.42
N ASN A 224 3.96 -18.09 24.18
CA ASN A 224 3.76 -19.50 23.87
C ASN A 224 4.76 -20.41 24.64
N GLU A 225 6.05 -20.05 24.66
CA GLU A 225 7.07 -20.79 25.42
C GLU A 225 6.75 -20.78 26.91
N LEU A 226 6.39 -19.64 27.50
CA LEU A 226 6.01 -19.51 28.90
C LEU A 226 4.77 -20.36 29.20
N SER A 227 3.76 -20.39 28.36
CA SER A 227 2.57 -21.23 28.52
C SER A 227 2.93 -22.72 28.58
N MET A 228 3.84 -23.19 27.71
CA MET A 228 4.32 -24.58 27.73
C MET A 228 5.11 -24.91 29.01
N ILE A 229 5.95 -23.98 29.45
CA ILE A 229 6.74 -24.14 30.70
C ILE A 229 5.79 -24.21 31.91
N PHE A 230 4.86 -23.27 32.03
CA PHE A 230 3.94 -23.17 33.17
C PHE A 230 3.00 -24.38 33.23
N SER A 231 2.53 -24.85 32.09
CA SER A 231 1.75 -26.13 32.06
C SER A 231 2.53 -27.32 32.64
N LYS A 232 3.84 -27.41 32.36
CA LYS A 232 4.69 -28.48 32.92
C LYS A 232 4.97 -28.30 34.41
N LEU A 233 4.89 -27.09 34.92
CA LEU A 233 5.10 -26.74 36.34
C LEU A 233 3.77 -26.75 37.14
N ASN A 234 2.63 -27.05 36.52
CA ASN A 234 1.29 -26.96 37.11
C ASN A 234 1.00 -25.53 37.63
N ILE A 235 1.47 -24.51 36.92
CA ILE A 235 1.14 -23.11 37.15
C ILE A 235 0.10 -22.71 36.11
N ASP A 236 -1.05 -22.16 36.58
CA ASP A 236 -2.13 -21.66 35.72
C ASP A 236 -1.82 -20.24 35.22
#